data_c4f507d3bc9b26726b78c3fc9305691b
#
_entry.id   c4f507d3bc9b26726b78c3fc9305691b
#
_cell.length_a   1.000
_cell.length_b   1.000
_cell.length_c   1.000
_cell.angle_alpha   90.00
_cell.angle_beta   90.00
_cell.angle_gamma   90.00
#
_symmetry.space_group_name_H-M   'P 1'
#
loop_
_entity.id
_entity.type
_entity.pdbx_description
1 polymer ?
#
loop_
_entity_poly.entity_id
_entity_poly.type
_entity_poly.pdbx_seq_one_letter_code
_entity_poly.pdbx_strand_id
1 'polypeptide(L)'
;AAYVAATNVGRIIANNSNLSAKDAIAMFCREMNTTAAELGATQSHFANPDGIHNVNHYTTASDMLRIAKYAYAQPTIAAVIREAQVTRSFLSGESGITWYNTNYLLRTGTRYYFDSATGMKTGHTDQAGYCLAASAEKDGVTLIAILLGGENSDGRFEDARGLFTVCFDALPKQ
;
A
#
# COMPACT_ATOMS: atom_id res chain seq x y z
N ALA A 1 0.43 -14.95 -0.37
CA ALA A 1 1.63 -14.26 -0.91
C ALA A 1 2.44 -13.60 0.22
N ALA A 2 1.86 -12.76 1.10
CA ALA A 2 2.59 -12.02 2.14
C ALA A 2 3.40 -12.91 3.08
N TYR A 3 2.83 -13.99 3.60
CA TYR A 3 3.55 -14.93 4.48
C TYR A 3 4.74 -15.64 3.81
N VAL A 4 4.63 -15.97 2.52
CA VAL A 4 5.75 -16.56 1.76
C VAL A 4 6.88 -15.54 1.62
N ALA A 5 6.56 -14.31 1.28
CA ALA A 5 7.55 -13.24 1.20
C ALA A 5 8.19 -12.99 2.58
N ALA A 6 7.39 -12.85 3.64
CA ALA A 6 7.86 -12.63 4.99
C ALA A 6 8.77 -13.77 5.50
N THR A 7 8.43 -15.03 5.18
CA THR A 7 9.28 -16.19 5.56
C THR A 7 10.64 -16.11 4.87
N ASN A 8 10.67 -15.84 3.55
CA ASN A 8 11.93 -15.78 2.81
C ASN A 8 12.79 -14.60 3.24
N VAL A 9 12.19 -13.41 3.33
CA VAL A 9 12.92 -12.21 3.77
C VAL A 9 13.39 -12.34 5.22
N GLY A 10 12.56 -12.88 6.11
CA GLY A 10 12.95 -13.12 7.51
C GLY A 10 14.15 -14.08 7.65
N ARG A 11 14.23 -15.09 6.78
CA ARG A 11 15.41 -15.99 6.72
C ARG A 11 16.66 -15.26 6.24
N ILE A 12 16.50 -14.36 5.26
CA ILE A 12 17.61 -13.53 4.76
C ILE A 12 18.11 -12.60 5.87
N ILE A 13 17.20 -11.90 6.55
CA ILE A 13 17.53 -10.99 7.66
C ILE A 13 18.27 -11.76 8.78
N ALA A 14 17.81 -12.96 9.11
CA ALA A 14 18.43 -13.81 10.13
C ALA A 14 19.75 -14.48 9.67
N ASN A 15 20.11 -14.35 8.39
CA ASN A 15 21.19 -15.10 7.76
C ASN A 15 21.11 -16.62 8.05
N ASN A 16 19.89 -17.18 8.04
CA ASN A 16 19.62 -18.58 8.36
C ASN A 16 18.48 -19.12 7.48
N SER A 17 18.85 -19.87 6.44
CA SER A 17 17.89 -20.50 5.51
C SER A 17 17.02 -21.58 6.13
N ASN A 18 17.46 -22.17 7.26
CA ASN A 18 16.77 -23.24 7.98
C ASN A 18 15.88 -22.73 9.12
N LEU A 19 15.80 -21.41 9.30
CA LEU A 19 14.92 -20.81 10.31
C LEU A 19 13.46 -21.25 10.08
N SER A 20 12.75 -21.61 11.14
CA SER A 20 11.35 -22.00 11.04
C SER A 20 10.52 -20.87 10.38
N ALA A 21 9.44 -21.23 9.69
CA ALA A 21 8.56 -20.21 9.10
C ALA A 21 8.02 -19.23 10.16
N LYS A 22 7.66 -19.75 11.35
CA LYS A 22 7.18 -18.93 12.47
C LYS A 22 8.22 -17.90 12.91
N ASP A 23 9.47 -18.34 13.11
CA ASP A 23 10.53 -17.44 13.59
C ASP A 23 10.97 -16.45 12.50
N ALA A 24 10.97 -16.89 11.23
CA ALA A 24 11.25 -16.01 10.10
C ALA A 24 10.21 -14.92 9.95
N ILE A 25 8.91 -15.24 10.08
CA ILE A 25 7.82 -14.25 10.07
C ILE A 25 7.96 -13.29 11.25
N ALA A 26 8.28 -13.79 12.45
CA ALA A 26 8.51 -12.93 13.61
C ALA A 26 9.70 -11.98 13.40
N MET A 27 10.77 -12.45 12.75
CA MET A 27 11.92 -11.62 12.35
C MET A 27 11.48 -10.53 11.37
N PHE A 28 10.71 -10.90 10.34
CA PHE A 28 10.18 -9.94 9.36
C PHE A 28 9.30 -8.88 10.02
N CYS A 29 8.37 -9.25 10.91
CA CYS A 29 7.53 -8.28 11.63
C CYS A 29 8.34 -7.35 12.54
N ARG A 30 9.41 -7.85 13.17
CA ARG A 30 10.33 -6.97 13.91
C ARG A 30 10.97 -5.94 13.00
N GLU A 31 11.43 -6.36 11.82
CA GLU A 31 12.01 -5.44 10.83
C GLU A 31 11.00 -4.41 10.32
N MET A 32 9.74 -4.81 10.08
CA MET A 32 8.67 -3.85 9.75
C MET A 32 8.54 -2.77 10.83
N ASN A 33 8.56 -3.15 12.09
CA ASN A 33 8.45 -2.20 13.22
C ASN A 33 9.71 -1.34 13.38
N THR A 34 10.90 -1.90 13.17
CA THR A 34 12.16 -1.15 13.17
C THR A 34 12.16 -0.10 12.07
N THR A 35 11.85 -0.49 10.84
CA THR A 35 11.76 0.42 9.69
C THR A 35 10.70 1.52 9.94
N ALA A 36 9.53 1.16 10.48
CA ALA A 36 8.50 2.15 10.82
C ALA A 36 9.01 3.18 11.83
N ALA A 37 9.70 2.74 12.88
CA ALA A 37 10.28 3.63 13.89
C ALA A 37 11.37 4.55 13.30
N GLU A 38 12.24 4.03 12.43
CA GLU A 38 13.27 4.80 11.70
C GLU A 38 12.66 5.88 10.79
N LEU A 39 11.48 5.62 10.23
CA LEU A 39 10.71 6.58 9.45
C LEU A 39 9.94 7.58 10.32
N GLY A 40 10.03 7.47 11.64
CA GLY A 40 9.29 8.30 12.58
C GLY A 40 7.82 7.91 12.74
N ALA A 41 7.41 6.72 12.27
CA ALA A 41 6.07 6.17 12.45
C ALA A 41 5.95 5.46 13.81
N THR A 42 6.05 6.24 14.90
CA THR A 42 6.20 5.74 16.27
C THR A 42 4.88 5.38 16.95
N GLN A 43 3.75 5.68 16.33
CA GLN A 43 2.41 5.32 16.80
C GLN A 43 1.82 4.16 16.00
N SER A 44 2.68 3.31 15.45
CA SER A 44 2.30 2.15 14.64
C SER A 44 2.96 0.89 15.15
N HIS A 45 2.26 -0.23 15.01
CA HIS A 45 2.80 -1.54 15.30
C HIS A 45 2.24 -2.58 14.32
N PHE A 46 3.12 -3.35 13.73
CA PHE A 46 2.81 -4.40 12.76
C PHE A 46 2.98 -5.77 13.41
N ALA A 47 1.86 -6.47 13.66
CA ALA A 47 1.83 -7.79 14.29
C ALA A 47 1.91 -8.95 13.28
N ASN A 48 1.63 -8.67 12.00
CA ASN A 48 1.65 -9.65 10.92
C ASN A 48 2.00 -8.99 9.56
N PRO A 49 2.38 -9.77 8.54
CA PRO A 49 2.80 -9.22 7.25
C PRO A 49 1.66 -8.95 6.27
N ASP A 50 0.43 -9.31 6.56
CA ASP A 50 -0.68 -9.25 5.62
C ASP A 50 -1.81 -8.28 6.00
N GLY A 51 -1.79 -7.75 7.22
CA GLY A 51 -2.76 -6.78 7.70
C GLY A 51 -4.08 -7.40 8.19
N ILE A 52 -4.15 -8.72 8.39
CA ILE A 52 -5.29 -9.33 9.07
C ILE A 52 -5.38 -8.78 10.49
N HIS A 53 -6.61 -8.53 10.95
CA HIS A 53 -6.85 -7.89 12.24
C HIS A 53 -6.15 -8.60 13.40
N ASN A 54 -5.47 -7.81 14.19
CA ASN A 54 -4.87 -8.19 15.46
C ASN A 54 -4.92 -6.97 16.38
N VAL A 55 -5.24 -7.13 17.66
CA VAL A 55 -5.35 -6.02 18.62
C VAL A 55 -4.05 -5.21 18.76
N ASN A 56 -2.91 -5.85 18.46
CA ASN A 56 -1.60 -5.20 18.45
C ASN A 56 -1.18 -4.71 17.04
N HIS A 57 -2.08 -4.71 16.05
CA HIS A 57 -1.82 -4.22 14.69
C HIS A 57 -2.55 -2.90 14.50
N TYR A 58 -1.87 -1.79 14.65
CA TYR A 58 -2.45 -0.45 14.62
C TYR A 58 -1.52 0.57 13.97
N THR A 59 -2.10 1.67 13.52
CA THR A 59 -1.39 2.79 12.93
C THR A 59 -2.18 4.09 13.08
N THR A 60 -1.59 5.19 12.63
CA THR A 60 -2.24 6.49 12.45
C THR A 60 -2.11 6.94 10.99
N ALA A 61 -2.96 7.87 10.56
CA ALA A 61 -2.85 8.45 9.20
C ALA A 61 -1.49 9.15 9.01
N SER A 62 -0.98 9.81 10.03
CA SER A 62 0.33 10.48 9.99
C SER A 62 1.48 9.49 9.80
N ASP A 63 1.44 8.35 10.49
CA ASP A 63 2.48 7.32 10.38
C ASP A 63 2.41 6.62 9.02
N MET A 64 1.20 6.26 8.58
CA MET A 64 1.00 5.68 7.25
C MET A 64 1.46 6.63 6.15
N LEU A 65 1.31 7.95 6.32
CA LEU A 65 1.84 8.91 5.36
C LEU A 65 3.38 8.84 5.28
N ARG A 66 4.08 8.72 6.41
CA ARG A 66 5.55 8.55 6.41
C ARG A 66 5.98 7.30 5.68
N ILE A 67 5.32 6.17 5.98
CA ILE A 67 5.58 4.89 5.33
C ILE A 67 5.26 4.96 3.83
N ALA A 68 4.12 5.55 3.46
CA ALA A 68 3.70 5.71 2.06
C ALA A 68 4.68 6.58 1.27
N LYS A 69 5.17 7.68 1.84
CA LYS A 69 6.20 8.54 1.22
C LYS A 69 7.49 7.76 0.97
N TYR A 70 7.96 7.01 1.96
CA TYR A 70 9.15 6.18 1.80
C TYR A 70 8.96 5.12 0.72
N ALA A 71 7.83 4.41 0.73
CA ALA A 71 7.52 3.40 -0.28
C ALA A 71 7.42 4.01 -1.69
N TYR A 72 6.77 5.16 -1.84
CA TYR A 72 6.64 5.85 -3.13
C TYR A 72 7.98 6.31 -3.69
N ALA A 73 8.93 6.65 -2.83
CA ALA A 73 10.29 7.04 -3.24
C ALA A 73 11.15 5.86 -3.73
N GLN A 74 10.69 4.59 -3.55
CA GLN A 74 11.40 3.42 -4.07
C GLN A 74 10.99 3.15 -5.52
N PRO A 75 11.89 3.24 -6.52
CA PRO A 75 11.50 3.15 -7.94
C PRO A 75 10.75 1.87 -8.30
N THR A 76 11.17 0.73 -7.76
CA THR A 76 10.51 -0.57 -8.00
C THR A 76 9.10 -0.59 -7.44
N ILE A 77 8.87 -0.06 -6.23
CA ILE A 77 7.55 0.01 -5.63
C ILE A 77 6.68 0.99 -6.42
N ALA A 78 7.20 2.17 -6.74
CA ALA A 78 6.49 3.18 -7.52
C ALA A 78 6.03 2.64 -8.89
N ALA A 79 6.86 1.86 -9.57
CA ALA A 79 6.51 1.23 -10.83
C ALA A 79 5.35 0.22 -10.66
N VAL A 80 5.40 -0.63 -9.62
CA VAL A 80 4.37 -1.66 -9.39
C VAL A 80 3.03 -1.07 -8.97
N ILE A 81 3.02 -0.08 -8.09
CA ILE A 81 1.78 0.50 -7.56
C ILE A 81 1.00 1.32 -8.60
N ARG A 82 1.64 1.76 -9.68
CA ARG A 82 1.02 2.50 -10.80
C ARG A 82 0.23 1.60 -11.75
N GLU A 83 0.51 0.29 -11.76
CA GLU A 83 -0.12 -0.63 -12.70
C GLU A 83 -1.60 -0.82 -12.38
N ALA A 84 -2.49 -0.44 -13.31
CA ALA A 84 -3.93 -0.68 -13.19
C ALA A 84 -4.27 -2.17 -13.30
N GLN A 85 -3.48 -2.90 -14.11
CA GLN A 85 -3.56 -4.35 -14.28
C GLN A 85 -2.23 -4.90 -14.80
N VAL A 86 -1.99 -6.17 -14.52
CA VAL A 86 -0.83 -6.88 -15.06
C VAL A 86 -1.22 -8.29 -15.46
N THR A 87 -0.80 -8.71 -16.65
CA THR A 87 -0.96 -10.10 -17.13
C THR A 87 0.38 -10.78 -17.13
N ARG A 88 0.47 -11.97 -16.56
CA ARG A 88 1.66 -12.83 -16.59
C ARG A 88 1.26 -14.24 -17.01
N SER A 89 2.00 -14.80 -17.97
CA SER A 89 1.91 -16.20 -18.32
C SER A 89 2.82 -17.01 -17.39
N PHE A 90 2.31 -18.12 -16.91
CA PHE A 90 3.10 -19.10 -16.15
C PHE A 90 3.44 -20.23 -17.08
N LEU A 91 4.70 -20.55 -17.23
CA LEU A 91 5.20 -21.69 -18.00
C LEU A 91 4.63 -21.84 -19.43
N SER A 92 5.42 -22.32 -20.34
CA SER A 92 5.18 -22.49 -21.77
C SER A 92 3.72 -22.74 -22.22
N GLY A 93 3.09 -21.73 -22.79
CA GLY A 93 1.91 -21.91 -23.67
C GLY A 93 0.53 -21.78 -23.02
N GLU A 94 0.42 -21.53 -21.71
CA GLU A 94 -0.87 -21.34 -21.06
C GLU A 94 -1.33 -19.87 -21.10
N SER A 95 -2.66 -19.67 -21.08
CA SER A 95 -3.28 -18.36 -20.97
C SER A 95 -2.77 -17.64 -19.71
N GLY A 96 -2.33 -16.40 -19.84
CA GLY A 96 -1.86 -15.60 -18.72
C GLY A 96 -2.97 -15.30 -17.70
N ILE A 97 -2.59 -15.16 -16.43
CA ILE A 97 -3.48 -14.65 -15.41
C ILE A 97 -3.35 -13.12 -15.37
N THR A 98 -4.48 -12.43 -15.39
CA THR A 98 -4.55 -10.99 -15.24
C THR A 98 -4.95 -10.64 -13.81
N TRP A 99 -4.11 -9.85 -13.13
CA TRP A 99 -4.43 -9.23 -11.85
C TRP A 99 -4.83 -7.79 -12.09
N TYR A 100 -5.89 -7.36 -11.43
CA TYR A 100 -6.36 -6.00 -11.43
C TYR A 100 -6.00 -5.30 -10.13
N ASN A 101 -5.53 -4.06 -10.22
CA ASN A 101 -5.32 -3.26 -9.02
C ASN A 101 -6.66 -3.02 -8.32
N THR A 102 -6.68 -3.17 -7.01
CA THR A 102 -7.86 -2.91 -6.18
C THR A 102 -8.10 -1.42 -5.93
N ASN A 103 -7.14 -0.57 -6.28
CA ASN A 103 -7.31 0.88 -6.29
C ASN A 103 -8.03 1.33 -7.57
N TYR A 104 -9.32 1.59 -7.46
CA TYR A 104 -10.17 1.97 -8.60
C TYR A 104 -9.86 3.37 -9.15
N LEU A 105 -9.08 4.20 -8.45
CA LEU A 105 -8.60 5.46 -9.02
C LEU A 105 -7.72 5.25 -10.27
N LEU A 106 -7.05 4.09 -10.38
CA LEU A 106 -6.19 3.74 -11.51
C LEU A 106 -6.95 3.11 -12.69
N ARG A 107 -8.19 2.69 -12.48
CA ARG A 107 -8.90 1.84 -13.46
C ARG A 107 -9.82 2.68 -14.34
N THR A 108 -9.41 2.86 -15.59
CA THR A 108 -10.27 3.47 -16.62
C THR A 108 -11.60 2.73 -16.74
N GLY A 109 -12.67 3.47 -17.01
CA GLY A 109 -14.03 2.91 -17.12
C GLY A 109 -14.75 2.71 -15.77
N THR A 110 -14.10 2.96 -14.63
CA THR A 110 -14.79 3.05 -13.35
C THR A 110 -15.20 4.51 -13.06
N ARG A 111 -16.26 4.70 -12.29
CA ARG A 111 -16.70 6.05 -11.86
C ARG A 111 -15.67 6.73 -10.94
N TYR A 112 -14.72 5.97 -10.41
CA TYR A 112 -13.68 6.46 -9.51
C TYR A 112 -12.38 6.84 -10.20
N TYR A 113 -12.25 6.52 -11.50
CA TYR A 113 -11.03 6.83 -12.25
C TYR A 113 -10.60 8.29 -12.04
N PHE A 114 -9.33 8.48 -11.75
CA PHE A 114 -8.71 9.80 -11.60
C PHE A 114 -7.42 9.83 -12.43
N ASP A 115 -7.42 10.63 -13.47
CA ASP A 115 -6.38 10.64 -14.50
C ASP A 115 -4.96 10.83 -13.93
N SER A 116 -4.83 11.67 -12.91
CA SER A 116 -3.56 11.93 -12.25
C SER A 116 -3.16 10.88 -11.21
N ALA A 117 -3.97 9.84 -10.96
CA ALA A 117 -3.66 8.82 -9.94
C ALA A 117 -2.42 7.99 -10.33
N THR A 118 -1.55 7.74 -9.34
CA THR A 118 -0.29 7.01 -9.52
C THR A 118 -0.10 5.84 -8.54
N GLY A 119 -1.08 5.54 -7.71
CA GLY A 119 -1.04 4.44 -6.74
C GLY A 119 -2.07 4.65 -5.63
N MET A 120 -2.08 3.93 -4.57
CA MET A 120 -1.14 2.98 -4.04
C MET A 120 -1.84 1.66 -3.65
N LYS A 121 -2.39 1.57 -2.40
CA LYS A 121 -2.90 0.30 -1.85
C LYS A 121 -4.18 0.50 -1.05
N THR A 122 -5.16 -0.37 -1.29
CA THR A 122 -6.38 -0.49 -0.49
C THR A 122 -6.22 -1.48 0.66
N GLY A 123 -6.99 -1.32 1.71
CA GLY A 123 -7.13 -2.29 2.80
C GLY A 123 -8.56 -2.33 3.32
N HIS A 124 -8.95 -3.46 3.91
CA HIS A 124 -10.21 -3.60 4.62
C HIS A 124 -10.15 -4.76 5.61
N THR A 125 -10.62 -4.51 6.81
CA THR A 125 -11.09 -5.49 7.78
C THR A 125 -12.32 -4.89 8.47
N ASP A 126 -13.18 -5.71 9.07
CA ASP A 126 -14.37 -5.20 9.76
C ASP A 126 -14.02 -4.18 10.86
N GLN A 127 -12.85 -4.33 11.49
CA GLN A 127 -12.39 -3.45 12.55
C GLN A 127 -11.71 -2.18 12.03
N ALA A 128 -10.99 -2.28 10.92
CA ALA A 128 -10.28 -1.14 10.33
C ALA A 128 -11.16 -0.28 9.42
N GLY A 129 -12.32 -0.79 9.00
CA GLY A 129 -13.10 -0.16 7.94
C GLY A 129 -12.38 -0.18 6.59
N TYR A 130 -12.86 0.61 5.66
CA TYR A 130 -12.27 0.74 4.32
C TYR A 130 -11.15 1.77 4.33
N CYS A 131 -9.93 1.29 4.04
CA CYS A 131 -8.72 2.09 4.06
C CYS A 131 -8.12 2.22 2.66
N LEU A 132 -7.42 3.34 2.43
CA LEU A 132 -6.71 3.63 1.19
C LEU A 132 -5.50 4.52 1.47
N ALA A 133 -4.33 4.09 1.04
CA ALA A 133 -3.24 4.99 0.68
C ALA A 133 -3.32 5.24 -0.81
N ALA A 134 -3.43 6.50 -1.22
CA ALA A 134 -3.51 6.90 -2.62
C ALA A 134 -2.42 7.92 -2.95
N SER A 135 -1.96 7.92 -4.20
CA SER A 135 -1.07 8.95 -4.73
C SER A 135 -1.56 9.47 -6.06
N ALA A 136 -1.29 10.74 -6.33
CA ALA A 136 -1.59 11.40 -7.59
C ALA A 136 -0.46 12.37 -7.95
N GLU A 137 -0.21 12.57 -9.24
CA GLU A 137 0.84 13.45 -9.74
C GLU A 137 0.28 14.35 -10.87
N LYS A 138 0.47 15.64 -10.72
CA LYS A 138 0.05 16.64 -11.71
C LYS A 138 1.04 17.80 -11.70
N ASP A 139 1.46 18.25 -12.89
CA ASP A 139 2.35 19.40 -13.07
C ASP A 139 3.64 19.32 -12.22
N GLY A 140 4.21 18.11 -12.10
CA GLY A 140 5.41 17.85 -11.32
C GLY A 140 5.21 17.82 -9.80
N VAL A 141 3.98 17.97 -9.31
CA VAL A 141 3.64 17.86 -7.88
C VAL A 141 3.02 16.51 -7.59
N THR A 142 3.60 15.79 -6.63
CA THR A 142 3.05 14.52 -6.11
C THR A 142 2.32 14.76 -4.81
N LEU A 143 1.08 14.29 -4.74
CA LEU A 143 0.27 14.25 -3.52
C LEU A 143 0.07 12.81 -3.05
N ILE A 144 0.06 12.61 -1.74
CA ILE A 144 -0.29 11.33 -1.11
C ILE A 144 -1.41 11.57 -0.11
N ALA A 145 -2.48 10.80 -0.22
CA ALA A 145 -3.63 10.82 0.67
C ALA A 145 -3.72 9.50 1.46
N ILE A 146 -3.98 9.58 2.76
CA ILE A 146 -4.20 8.44 3.64
C ILE A 146 -5.61 8.54 4.21
N LEU A 147 -6.43 7.54 3.90
CA LEU A 147 -7.80 7.40 4.37
C LEU A 147 -7.91 6.13 5.21
N LEU A 148 -8.39 6.25 6.43
CA LEU A 148 -8.56 5.15 7.37
C LEU A 148 -9.97 5.18 7.95
N GLY A 149 -10.52 4.01 8.25
CA GLY A 149 -11.79 3.90 8.95
C GLY A 149 -13.02 4.27 8.10
N GLY A 150 -12.95 4.20 6.78
CA GLY A 150 -14.10 4.50 5.92
C GLY A 150 -15.25 3.51 6.14
N GLU A 151 -16.49 4.00 6.11
CA GLU A 151 -17.70 3.20 6.35
C GLU A 151 -18.05 2.26 5.18
N ASN A 152 -17.66 2.62 3.97
CA ASN A 152 -17.96 1.84 2.77
C ASN A 152 -16.83 1.86 1.75
N SER A 153 -16.87 0.90 0.83
CA SER A 153 -15.84 0.71 -0.19
C SER A 153 -15.69 1.91 -1.13
N ASP A 154 -16.78 2.58 -1.41
CA ASP A 154 -16.84 3.63 -2.44
C ASP A 154 -16.31 4.96 -1.90
N GLY A 155 -16.69 5.30 -0.67
CA GLY A 155 -16.35 6.56 -0.02
C GLY A 155 -14.84 6.83 0.00
N ARG A 156 -14.00 5.81 0.23
CA ARG A 156 -12.54 5.99 0.21
C ARG A 156 -11.99 6.49 -1.13
N PHE A 157 -12.64 6.14 -2.26
CA PHE A 157 -12.21 6.62 -3.58
C PHE A 157 -12.78 8.01 -3.87
N GLU A 158 -14.02 8.28 -3.46
CA GLU A 158 -14.67 9.58 -3.59
C GLU A 158 -13.92 10.63 -2.77
N ASP A 159 -13.60 10.30 -1.52
CA ASP A 159 -12.84 11.17 -0.62
C ASP A 159 -11.42 11.45 -1.15
N ALA A 160 -10.72 10.41 -1.64
CA ALA A 160 -9.39 10.59 -2.21
C ALA A 160 -9.41 11.52 -3.43
N ARG A 161 -10.40 11.36 -4.34
CA ARG A 161 -10.57 12.25 -5.49
C ARG A 161 -10.87 13.69 -5.07
N GLY A 162 -11.76 13.85 -4.10
CA GLY A 162 -12.09 15.17 -3.54
C GLY A 162 -10.86 15.85 -2.97
N LEU A 163 -10.10 15.17 -2.15
CA LEU A 163 -8.85 15.67 -1.56
C LEU A 163 -7.84 16.07 -2.64
N PHE A 164 -7.57 15.21 -3.63
CA PHE A 164 -6.64 15.53 -4.70
C PHE A 164 -7.10 16.73 -5.53
N THR A 165 -8.39 16.80 -5.88
CA THR A 165 -8.94 17.92 -6.63
C THR A 165 -8.74 19.23 -5.87
N VAL A 166 -9.17 19.31 -4.62
CA VAL A 166 -9.04 20.52 -3.81
C VAL A 166 -7.56 20.92 -3.63
N CYS A 167 -6.68 19.94 -3.37
CA CYS A 167 -5.26 20.23 -3.17
C CYS A 167 -4.58 20.69 -4.46
N PHE A 168 -4.83 20.06 -5.61
CA PHE A 168 -4.27 20.53 -6.90
C PHE A 168 -4.81 21.89 -7.33
N ASP A 169 -6.07 22.17 -7.07
CA ASP A 169 -6.66 23.47 -7.39
C ASP A 169 -6.12 24.61 -6.52
N ALA A 170 -5.68 24.28 -5.31
CA ALA A 170 -5.08 25.23 -4.37
C ALA A 170 -3.58 25.50 -4.65
N LEU A 171 -2.94 24.71 -5.51
CA LEU A 171 -1.53 24.95 -5.88
C LEU A 171 -1.40 26.23 -6.72
N PRO A 172 -0.30 26.98 -6.57
CA PRO A 172 -0.01 28.11 -7.44
C PRO A 172 0.02 27.65 -8.91
N LYS A 173 -0.73 28.31 -9.77
CA LYS A 173 -0.64 28.08 -11.22
C LYS A 173 0.72 28.59 -11.70
N GLN A 174 1.52 27.68 -12.23
CA GLN A 174 2.79 28.04 -12.88
C GLN A 174 2.56 28.74 -14.21
#